data_db06ba470e1f96fa97c86a8cee3b5e15
#
_entry.id   db06ba470e1f96fa97c86a8cee3b5e15
#
_cell.length_a   1.000
_cell.length_b   1.000
_cell.length_c   1.000
_cell.angle_alpha   90.00
_cell.angle_beta   90.00
_cell.angle_gamma   90.00
#
_symmetry.space_group_name_H-M   'P 1'
#
loop_
_entity.id
_entity.type
_entity.pdbx_description
1 polymer ?
#
loop_
_entity_poly.entity_id
_entity_poly.type
_entity_poly.pdbx_seq_one_letter_code
_entity_poly.pdbx_strand_id
1 'polypeptide(L)'
;FNNDDAPPSLEDLKAKATREWEREIGSVEIIDDPVRMYLREIGRVDLLRAVEERDLARKFEAKRYVENSEDRLSEGNPFPKARDIVIQMMDKVSDSEDIIKAILVSKEVPFDGTLPDLMANPDIRSALDGIFQDESLEQIAAILSELTDQDPPEVDTLKEMIKQASINSRLLPDDIFKVITGSPSLSELKTIAQSENISD
;
A
#
# COMPACT_ATOMS: atom_id res chain seq x y z
N PHE A 1 -37.67 -10.88 39.57
CA PHE A 1 -37.09 -9.79 38.78
C PHE A 1 -36.66 -10.42 37.47
N ASN A 2 -37.45 -10.17 36.40
CA ASN A 2 -37.15 -10.59 35.02
C ASN A 2 -36.10 -9.69 34.44
N ASN A 3 -35.05 -10.29 33.91
CA ASN A 3 -33.87 -9.64 33.36
C ASN A 3 -34.03 -9.46 31.83
N ASP A 4 -35.11 -8.79 31.38
CA ASP A 4 -35.49 -8.63 29.96
C ASP A 4 -35.19 -7.22 29.40
N ASP A 5 -34.38 -6.41 30.08
CA ASP A 5 -34.07 -5.04 29.67
C ASP A 5 -32.61 -4.86 29.20
N ALA A 6 -32.04 -5.83 28.49
CA ALA A 6 -30.80 -5.58 27.79
C ALA A 6 -31.07 -4.77 26.51
N PRO A 7 -30.33 -3.67 26.23
CA PRO A 7 -30.52 -2.91 25.00
C PRO A 7 -30.26 -3.80 23.78
N PRO A 8 -31.10 -3.68 22.73
CA PRO A 8 -30.97 -4.52 21.53
C PRO A 8 -29.59 -4.38 20.91
N SER A 9 -29.04 -5.49 20.46
CA SER A 9 -27.75 -5.49 19.78
C SER A 9 -27.80 -4.72 18.45
N LEU A 10 -26.67 -4.22 17.97
CA LEU A 10 -26.58 -3.55 16.67
C LEU A 10 -27.08 -4.46 15.52
N GLU A 11 -26.94 -5.77 15.65
CA GLU A 11 -27.44 -6.75 14.68
C GLU A 11 -28.97 -6.85 14.74
N ASP A 12 -29.56 -6.82 15.94
CA ASP A 12 -31.02 -6.83 16.12
C ASP A 12 -31.66 -5.53 15.58
N LEU A 13 -31.00 -4.40 15.79
CA LEU A 13 -31.43 -3.12 15.23
C LEU A 13 -31.37 -3.09 13.70
N LYS A 14 -30.32 -3.63 13.13
CA LYS A 14 -30.19 -3.77 11.66
C LYS A 14 -31.23 -4.73 11.11
N ALA A 15 -31.41 -5.88 11.72
CA ALA A 15 -32.40 -6.87 11.32
C ALA A 15 -33.84 -6.34 11.43
N LYS A 16 -34.13 -5.52 12.45
CA LYS A 16 -35.42 -4.88 12.63
C LYS A 16 -35.67 -3.79 11.59
N ALA A 17 -34.69 -2.94 11.34
CA ALA A 17 -34.74 -1.91 10.30
C ALA A 17 -34.94 -2.53 8.90
N THR A 18 -34.26 -3.63 8.60
CA THR A 18 -34.42 -4.35 7.33
C THR A 18 -35.81 -4.94 7.17
N ARG A 19 -36.40 -5.52 8.25
CA ARG A 19 -37.76 -6.08 8.20
C ARG A 19 -38.85 -5.02 8.12
N GLU A 20 -38.68 -3.87 8.76
CA GLU A 20 -39.59 -2.73 8.67
C GLU A 20 -39.53 -2.15 7.25
N TRP A 21 -38.34 -1.97 6.72
CA TRP A 21 -38.10 -1.56 5.34
C TRP A 21 -38.74 -2.51 4.31
N GLU A 22 -38.58 -3.83 4.47
CA GLU A 22 -39.20 -4.84 3.60
C GLU A 22 -40.72 -4.83 3.68
N ARG A 23 -41.32 -4.53 4.84
CA ARG A 23 -42.77 -4.39 5.01
C ARG A 23 -43.32 -3.12 4.33
N GLU A 24 -42.64 -2.00 4.43
CA GLU A 24 -43.02 -0.76 3.77
C GLU A 24 -42.93 -0.89 2.23
N ILE A 25 -41.91 -1.56 1.74
CA ILE A 25 -41.74 -1.80 0.28
C ILE A 25 -42.77 -2.80 -0.26
N GLY A 26 -43.17 -3.81 0.53
CA GLY A 26 -44.12 -4.84 0.10
C GLY A 26 -45.58 -4.35 -0.10
N SER A 27 -45.92 -3.15 0.40
CA SER A 27 -47.27 -2.60 0.34
C SER A 27 -47.52 -1.53 -0.75
N VAL A 28 -46.46 -1.17 -1.51
CA VAL A 28 -46.57 -0.17 -2.58
C VAL A 28 -46.39 -0.84 -3.94
N GLU A 29 -47.40 -0.70 -4.79
CA GLU A 29 -47.45 -1.20 -6.17
C GLU A 29 -46.12 -0.99 -6.92
N ILE A 30 -45.77 -2.01 -7.71
CA ILE A 30 -44.57 -2.11 -8.54
C ILE A 30 -44.56 -0.95 -9.56
N ILE A 31 -44.13 0.21 -9.11
CA ILE A 31 -43.64 1.25 -10.00
C ILE A 31 -42.11 0.99 -10.05
N ASP A 32 -41.65 0.73 -11.25
CA ASP A 32 -40.23 0.52 -11.60
C ASP A 32 -39.48 1.86 -11.38
N ASP A 33 -39.31 2.20 -10.10
CA ASP A 33 -38.64 3.43 -9.70
C ASP A 33 -37.12 3.20 -9.72
N PRO A 34 -36.39 3.80 -10.66
CA PRO A 34 -34.94 3.65 -10.79
C PRO A 34 -34.20 4.05 -9.49
N VAL A 35 -34.78 4.93 -8.69
CA VAL A 35 -34.24 5.32 -7.39
C VAL A 35 -34.32 4.16 -6.39
N ARG A 36 -35.42 3.42 -6.35
CA ARG A 36 -35.56 2.24 -5.49
C ARG A 36 -34.61 1.11 -5.90
N MET A 37 -34.47 0.90 -7.21
CA MET A 37 -33.53 -0.10 -7.74
C MET A 37 -32.09 0.28 -7.38
N TYR A 38 -31.73 1.56 -7.51
CA TYR A 38 -30.44 2.08 -7.11
C TYR A 38 -30.20 1.92 -5.60
N LEU A 39 -31.17 2.32 -4.74
CA LEU A 39 -31.05 2.18 -3.28
C LEU A 39 -30.94 0.70 -2.85
N ARG A 40 -31.62 -0.21 -3.54
CA ARG A 40 -31.50 -1.66 -3.31
C ARG A 40 -30.13 -2.18 -3.72
N GLU A 41 -29.57 -1.69 -4.81
CA GLU A 41 -28.25 -2.07 -5.32
C GLU A 41 -27.14 -1.62 -4.34
N ILE A 42 -27.15 -0.33 -3.93
CA ILE A 42 -26.15 0.19 -2.97
C ILE A 42 -26.31 -0.40 -1.58
N GLY A 43 -27.55 -0.75 -1.15
CA GLY A 43 -27.79 -1.43 0.12
C GLY A 43 -27.29 -2.88 0.20
N ARG A 44 -26.91 -3.49 -0.93
CA ARG A 44 -26.33 -4.84 -1.02
C ARG A 44 -24.80 -4.83 -0.86
N VAL A 45 -24.20 -3.66 -1.02
CA VAL A 45 -22.74 -3.51 -0.90
C VAL A 45 -22.42 -3.23 0.56
N ASP A 46 -21.69 -4.13 1.18
CA ASP A 46 -21.20 -3.93 2.55
C ASP A 46 -20.25 -2.73 2.61
N LEU A 47 -20.28 -2.01 3.72
CA LEU A 47 -19.31 -0.96 3.99
C LEU A 47 -17.92 -1.57 4.14
N LEU A 48 -16.94 -0.95 3.48
CA LEU A 48 -15.54 -1.35 3.60
C LEU A 48 -15.08 -1.25 5.06
N ARG A 49 -14.38 -2.28 5.50
CA ARG A 49 -13.68 -2.23 6.77
C ARG A 49 -12.39 -1.40 6.62
N ALA A 50 -11.91 -0.83 7.71
CA ALA A 50 -10.70 0.00 7.72
C ALA A 50 -9.46 -0.70 7.11
N VAL A 51 -9.39 -2.03 7.15
CA VAL A 51 -8.32 -2.82 6.50
C VAL A 51 -8.51 -2.84 4.98
N GLU A 52 -9.74 -3.07 4.52
CA GLU A 52 -10.09 -3.12 3.09
C GLU A 52 -9.95 -1.73 2.43
N GLU A 53 -10.33 -0.68 3.16
CA GLU A 53 -10.14 0.70 2.73
C GLU A 53 -8.65 1.04 2.52
N ARG A 54 -7.80 0.66 3.47
CA ARG A 54 -6.35 0.86 3.36
C ARG A 54 -5.74 0.07 2.20
N ASP A 55 -6.18 -1.16 2.00
CA ASP A 55 -5.71 -2.00 0.91
C ASP A 55 -6.11 -1.42 -0.46
N LEU A 56 -7.34 -0.91 -0.55
CA LEU A 56 -7.82 -0.24 -1.74
C LEU A 56 -7.07 1.08 -2.00
N ALA A 57 -6.85 1.89 -0.96
CA ALA A 57 -6.07 3.12 -1.07
C ALA A 57 -4.65 2.84 -1.58
N ARG A 58 -3.98 1.81 -1.07
CA ARG A 58 -2.66 1.39 -1.54
C ARG A 58 -2.65 0.98 -3.01
N LYS A 59 -3.68 0.25 -3.47
CA LYS A 59 -3.82 -0.12 -4.88
C LYS A 59 -4.00 1.10 -5.78
N PHE A 60 -4.74 2.10 -5.32
CA PHE A 60 -4.87 3.38 -6.04
C PHE A 60 -3.56 4.16 -6.09
N GLU A 61 -2.83 4.23 -4.99
CA GLU A 61 -1.52 4.89 -4.95
C GLU A 61 -0.51 4.18 -5.87
N ALA A 62 -0.49 2.84 -5.84
CA ALA A 62 0.33 2.03 -6.71
C ALA A 62 0.02 2.27 -8.21
N LYS A 63 -1.26 2.26 -8.58
CA LYS A 63 -1.70 2.56 -9.95
C LYS A 63 -1.23 3.96 -10.37
N ARG A 64 -1.51 4.97 -9.55
CA ARG A 64 -1.12 6.37 -9.83
C ARG A 64 0.40 6.53 -9.97
N TYR A 65 1.16 5.76 -9.17
CA TYR A 65 2.61 5.77 -9.27
C TYR A 65 3.09 5.23 -10.63
N VAL A 66 2.54 4.10 -11.09
CA VAL A 66 2.88 3.52 -12.40
C VAL A 66 2.52 4.49 -13.52
N GLU A 67 1.30 5.04 -13.52
CA GLU A 67 0.84 6.03 -14.50
C GLU A 67 1.79 7.26 -14.56
N ASN A 68 2.16 7.81 -13.40
CA ASN A 68 3.11 8.93 -13.34
C ASN A 68 4.52 8.54 -13.83
N SER A 69 4.93 7.30 -13.66
CA SER A 69 6.22 6.80 -14.14
C SER A 69 6.21 6.62 -15.66
N GLU A 70 5.13 6.11 -16.22
CA GLU A 70 4.90 6.02 -17.67
C GLU A 70 4.90 7.40 -18.30
N ASP A 71 4.19 8.38 -17.73
CA ASP A 71 4.13 9.75 -18.23
C ASP A 71 5.51 10.39 -18.28
N ARG A 72 6.31 10.27 -17.22
CA ARG A 72 7.67 10.81 -17.17
C ARG A 72 8.61 10.17 -18.21
N LEU A 73 8.51 8.86 -18.39
CA LEU A 73 9.29 8.14 -19.39
C LEU A 73 8.83 8.50 -20.81
N SER A 74 7.55 8.83 -20.97
CA SER A 74 6.95 9.23 -22.26
C SER A 74 7.41 10.62 -22.73
N GLU A 75 7.88 11.51 -21.85
CA GLU A 75 8.48 12.80 -22.24
C GLU A 75 9.72 12.61 -23.12
N GLY A 76 10.46 11.51 -22.97
CA GLY A 76 11.64 11.16 -23.78
C GLY A 76 11.41 10.06 -24.81
N ASN A 77 10.37 9.24 -24.63
CA ASN A 77 10.03 8.11 -25.48
C ASN A 77 8.51 7.90 -25.46
N PRO A 78 7.77 8.14 -26.54
CA PRO A 78 6.32 8.05 -26.57
C PRO A 78 5.74 6.65 -26.28
N PHE A 79 6.59 5.63 -26.25
CA PHE A 79 6.22 4.26 -25.90
C PHE A 79 7.27 3.68 -24.95
N PRO A 80 7.24 4.04 -23.64
CA PRO A 80 8.16 3.46 -22.68
C PRO A 80 7.94 1.95 -22.60
N LYS A 81 9.03 1.20 -22.61
CA LYS A 81 8.96 -0.25 -22.46
C LYS A 81 8.73 -0.61 -20.98
N ALA A 82 8.07 -1.74 -20.73
CA ALA A 82 7.91 -2.26 -19.37
C ALA A 82 9.26 -2.39 -18.64
N ARG A 83 10.32 -2.75 -19.37
CA ARG A 83 11.70 -2.76 -18.88
C ARG A 83 12.11 -1.42 -18.25
N ASP A 84 11.85 -0.31 -18.94
CA ASP A 84 12.29 1.03 -18.48
C ASP A 84 11.59 1.40 -17.16
N ILE A 85 10.32 1.01 -17.01
CA ILE A 85 9.55 1.19 -15.79
C ILE A 85 10.15 0.35 -14.65
N VAL A 86 10.49 -0.92 -14.93
CA VAL A 86 11.12 -1.82 -13.94
C VAL A 86 12.48 -1.30 -13.50
N ILE A 87 13.31 -0.85 -14.44
CA ILE A 87 14.61 -0.22 -14.14
C ILE A 87 14.42 0.98 -13.21
N GLN A 88 13.48 1.86 -13.53
CA GLN A 88 13.18 3.01 -12.68
C GLN A 88 12.71 2.59 -11.27
N MET A 89 11.91 1.54 -11.17
CA MET A 89 11.48 1.00 -9.86
C MET A 89 12.67 0.45 -9.07
N MET A 90 13.58 -0.27 -9.71
CA MET A 90 14.78 -0.80 -9.07
C MET A 90 15.69 0.33 -8.56
N ASP A 91 15.91 1.37 -9.37
CA ASP A 91 16.66 2.56 -8.96
C ASP A 91 16.03 3.22 -7.73
N LYS A 92 14.69 3.38 -7.73
CA LYS A 92 13.95 3.98 -6.61
C LYS A 92 13.98 3.15 -5.34
N VAL A 93 13.97 1.83 -5.45
CA VAL A 93 14.12 0.94 -4.28
C VAL A 93 15.54 1.05 -3.72
N SER A 94 16.55 1.06 -4.59
CA SER A 94 17.94 1.28 -4.18
C SER A 94 18.14 2.63 -3.50
N ASP A 95 17.58 3.70 -4.05
CA ASP A 95 17.61 5.04 -3.46
C ASP A 95 16.89 5.10 -2.08
N SER A 96 16.00 4.15 -1.81
CA SER A 96 15.25 4.04 -0.55
C SER A 96 15.93 3.14 0.48
N GLU A 97 17.13 2.63 0.23
CA GLU A 97 17.82 1.66 1.10
C GLU A 97 17.96 2.18 2.54
N ASP A 98 18.41 3.42 2.72
CA ASP A 98 18.67 3.98 4.04
C ASP A 98 17.38 4.18 4.85
N ILE A 99 16.32 4.65 4.22
CA ILE A 99 15.02 4.78 4.90
C ILE A 99 14.41 3.41 5.23
N ILE A 100 14.56 2.41 4.36
CA ILE A 100 14.14 1.04 4.62
C ILE A 100 14.89 0.50 5.85
N LYS A 101 16.21 0.66 5.90
CA LYS A 101 17.02 0.26 7.06
C LYS A 101 16.59 0.98 8.34
N ALA A 102 16.39 2.30 8.27
CA ALA A 102 15.96 3.09 9.43
C ALA A 102 14.61 2.61 9.99
N ILE A 103 13.65 2.30 9.13
CA ILE A 103 12.34 1.75 9.52
C ILE A 103 12.51 0.38 10.20
N LEU A 104 13.29 -0.52 9.61
CA LEU A 104 13.44 -1.88 10.10
C LEU A 104 14.21 -1.90 11.42
N VAL A 105 15.23 -1.06 11.57
CA VAL A 105 15.94 -0.86 12.86
C VAL A 105 14.99 -0.33 13.93
N SER A 106 14.16 0.68 13.62
CA SER A 106 13.18 1.22 14.58
C SER A 106 12.11 0.21 15.01
N LYS A 107 11.87 -0.81 14.20
CA LYS A 107 10.90 -1.90 14.48
C LYS A 107 11.57 -3.19 14.99
N GLU A 108 12.88 -3.16 15.17
CA GLU A 108 13.68 -4.33 15.59
C GLU A 108 13.51 -5.56 14.65
N VAL A 109 13.25 -5.31 13.36
CA VAL A 109 13.09 -6.37 12.35
C VAL A 109 14.45 -6.64 11.71
N PRO A 110 14.98 -7.87 11.78
CA PRO A 110 16.24 -8.22 11.16
C PRO A 110 16.14 -8.15 9.63
N PHE A 111 17.15 -7.53 9.01
CA PHE A 111 17.21 -7.34 7.56
C PHE A 111 18.66 -7.32 7.10
N ASP A 112 18.99 -8.14 6.12
CA ASP A 112 20.33 -8.25 5.55
C ASP A 112 20.56 -7.32 4.35
N GLY A 113 19.56 -6.57 3.96
CA GLY A 113 19.61 -5.63 2.83
C GLY A 113 19.41 -6.28 1.46
N THR A 114 18.93 -7.55 1.40
CA THR A 114 18.66 -8.22 0.13
C THR A 114 17.26 -7.95 -0.42
N LEU A 115 17.16 -7.97 -1.75
CA LEU A 115 15.89 -7.83 -2.46
C LEU A 115 14.91 -8.99 -2.17
N PRO A 116 15.34 -10.27 -2.12
CA PRO A 116 14.47 -11.37 -1.75
C PRO A 116 13.79 -11.19 -0.40
N ASP A 117 14.52 -10.77 0.61
CA ASP A 117 13.95 -10.51 1.94
C ASP A 117 12.97 -9.36 1.92
N LEU A 118 13.29 -8.28 1.22
CA LEU A 118 12.40 -7.12 1.08
C LEU A 118 11.06 -7.50 0.44
N MET A 119 11.07 -8.39 -0.54
CA MET A 119 9.86 -8.79 -1.26
C MET A 119 9.08 -9.91 -0.57
N ALA A 120 9.73 -10.90 -0.01
CA ALA A 120 9.11 -12.14 0.45
C ALA A 120 8.85 -12.19 1.96
N ASN A 121 9.59 -11.43 2.77
CA ASN A 121 9.47 -11.51 4.23
C ASN A 121 8.22 -10.72 4.71
N PRO A 122 7.23 -11.39 5.34
CA PRO A 122 6.01 -10.73 5.81
C PRO A 122 6.26 -9.74 6.93
N ASP A 123 7.27 -9.95 7.78
CA ASP A 123 7.59 -9.05 8.89
C ASP A 123 8.16 -7.73 8.37
N ILE A 124 9.04 -7.81 7.35
CA ILE A 124 9.56 -6.63 6.65
C ILE A 124 8.43 -5.87 5.97
N ARG A 125 7.53 -6.58 5.26
CA ARG A 125 6.36 -5.97 4.63
C ARG A 125 5.47 -5.27 5.65
N SER A 126 5.19 -5.91 6.77
CA SER A 126 4.37 -5.35 7.85
C SER A 126 5.02 -4.10 8.46
N ALA A 127 6.34 -4.09 8.61
CA ALA A 127 7.08 -2.94 9.12
C ALA A 127 7.02 -1.75 8.15
N LEU A 128 7.27 -1.98 6.86
CA LEU A 128 7.26 -0.93 5.83
C LEU A 128 5.86 -0.35 5.56
N ASP A 129 4.83 -1.20 5.62
CA ASP A 129 3.44 -0.84 5.33
C ASP A 129 2.67 -0.38 6.58
N GLY A 130 3.32 -0.29 7.72
CA GLY A 130 2.73 0.05 9.00
C GLY A 130 2.22 1.50 9.08
N ILE A 131 1.48 1.77 10.15
CA ILE A 131 1.10 3.13 10.53
C ILE A 131 2.16 3.64 11.50
N PHE A 132 2.70 4.82 11.23
CA PHE A 132 3.71 5.44 12.07
C PHE A 132 3.07 6.57 12.90
N GLN A 133 3.29 6.51 14.20
CA GLN A 133 2.95 7.58 15.15
C GLN A 133 4.10 8.59 15.19
N ASP A 134 3.85 9.79 15.69
CA ASP A 134 4.84 10.86 15.69
C ASP A 134 6.14 10.48 16.43
N GLU A 135 6.05 9.78 17.56
CA GLU A 135 7.22 9.26 18.30
C GLU A 135 8.05 8.27 17.46
N SER A 136 7.40 7.43 16.68
CA SER A 136 8.07 6.50 15.76
C SER A 136 8.74 7.23 14.60
N LEU A 137 8.15 8.32 14.12
CA LEU A 137 8.73 9.14 13.06
C LEU A 137 9.99 9.87 13.54
N GLU A 138 9.98 10.40 14.77
CA GLU A 138 11.17 11.02 15.38
C GLU A 138 12.30 10.01 15.53
N GLN A 139 12.00 8.80 15.97
CA GLN A 139 13.00 7.71 16.07
C GLN A 139 13.58 7.34 14.71
N ILE A 140 12.74 7.18 13.69
CA ILE A 140 13.19 6.86 12.32
C ILE A 140 14.06 8.01 11.77
N ALA A 141 13.67 9.26 11.98
CA ALA A 141 14.45 10.42 11.56
C ALA A 141 15.85 10.45 12.20
N ALA A 142 15.94 10.14 13.50
CA ALA A 142 17.21 10.07 14.20
C ALA A 142 18.12 8.95 13.66
N ILE A 143 17.56 7.73 13.46
CA ILE A 143 18.29 6.61 12.89
C ILE A 143 18.75 6.93 11.46
N LEU A 144 17.89 7.54 10.64
CA LEU A 144 18.22 7.91 9.27
C LEU A 144 19.37 8.95 9.24
N SER A 145 19.32 9.94 10.13
CA SER A 145 20.39 10.93 10.31
C SER A 145 21.73 10.28 10.65
N GLU A 146 21.73 9.30 11.55
CA GLU A 146 22.93 8.52 11.91
C GLU A 146 23.46 7.68 10.74
N LEU A 147 22.58 7.07 9.93
CA LEU A 147 22.98 6.24 8.80
C LEU A 147 23.55 7.06 7.64
N THR A 148 23.03 8.28 7.41
CA THR A 148 23.39 9.09 6.25
C THR A 148 24.41 10.20 6.58
N ASP A 149 24.71 10.43 7.84
CA ASP A 149 25.51 11.57 8.33
C ASP A 149 24.96 12.94 7.84
N GLN A 150 23.62 13.04 7.80
CA GLN A 150 22.88 14.23 7.38
C GLN A 150 21.93 14.69 8.48
N ASP A 151 21.48 15.93 8.39
CA ASP A 151 20.44 16.44 9.30
C ASP A 151 19.15 15.65 9.14
N PRO A 152 18.38 15.42 10.24
CA PRO A 152 17.13 14.68 10.18
C PRO A 152 16.13 15.43 9.28
N PRO A 153 15.39 14.70 8.40
CA PRO A 153 14.42 15.32 7.52
C PRO A 153 13.20 15.85 8.28
N GLU A 154 12.53 16.84 7.72
CA GLU A 154 11.23 17.29 8.23
C GLU A 154 10.20 16.14 8.18
N VAL A 155 9.25 16.16 9.12
CA VAL A 155 8.25 15.08 9.30
C VAL A 155 7.48 14.78 8.02
N ASP A 156 7.08 15.79 7.26
CA ASP A 156 6.32 15.60 6.02
C ASP A 156 7.20 14.99 4.92
N THR A 157 8.46 15.39 4.84
CA THR A 157 9.45 14.77 3.93
C THR A 157 9.68 13.31 4.30
N LEU A 158 9.84 13.02 5.59
CA LEU A 158 10.02 11.66 6.09
C LEU A 158 8.81 10.76 5.75
N LYS A 159 7.59 11.26 5.95
CA LYS A 159 6.35 10.53 5.58
C LYS A 159 6.32 10.19 4.10
N GLU A 160 6.70 11.13 3.25
CA GLU A 160 6.76 10.88 1.79
C GLU A 160 7.86 9.86 1.44
N MET A 161 9.04 9.92 2.07
CA MET A 161 10.11 8.94 1.89
C MET A 161 9.64 7.53 2.29
N ILE A 162 8.98 7.37 3.44
CA ILE A 162 8.42 6.10 3.91
C ILE A 162 7.39 5.56 2.92
N LYS A 163 6.47 6.41 2.47
CA LYS A 163 5.45 6.06 1.48
C LYS A 163 6.09 5.60 0.17
N GLN A 164 7.08 6.31 -0.34
CA GLN A 164 7.79 5.94 -1.56
C GLN A 164 8.52 4.61 -1.41
N ALA A 165 9.21 4.38 -0.30
CA ALA A 165 9.87 3.11 -0.01
C ALA A 165 8.87 1.93 0.01
N SER A 166 7.72 2.10 0.66
CA SER A 166 6.64 1.11 0.69
C SER A 166 6.10 0.81 -0.70
N ILE A 167 5.76 1.84 -1.49
CA ILE A 167 5.20 1.68 -2.84
C ILE A 167 6.21 1.03 -3.78
N ASN A 168 7.41 1.59 -3.90
CA ASN A 168 8.43 1.13 -4.84
C ASN A 168 8.81 -0.34 -4.59
N SER A 169 9.03 -0.71 -3.33
CA SER A 169 9.40 -2.06 -2.95
C SER A 169 8.28 -3.09 -3.14
N ARG A 170 7.01 -2.66 -3.22
CA ARG A 170 5.86 -3.55 -3.46
C ARG A 170 5.59 -3.76 -4.95
N LEU A 171 5.92 -2.78 -5.77
CA LEU A 171 5.60 -2.79 -7.20
C LEU A 171 6.60 -3.54 -8.05
N LEU A 172 7.76 -3.93 -7.50
CA LEU A 172 8.70 -4.78 -8.22
C LEU A 172 8.03 -6.11 -8.60
N PRO A 173 8.03 -6.51 -9.88
CA PRO A 173 7.42 -7.76 -10.30
C PRO A 173 8.16 -8.97 -9.71
N ASP A 174 7.43 -10.01 -9.32
CA ASP A 174 8.02 -11.27 -8.82
C ASP A 174 8.95 -11.93 -9.85
N ASP A 175 8.70 -11.70 -11.14
CA ASP A 175 9.51 -12.22 -12.24
C ASP A 175 10.92 -11.62 -12.30
N ILE A 176 11.17 -10.52 -11.58
CA ILE A 176 12.51 -9.92 -11.52
C ILE A 176 13.55 -10.89 -10.96
N PHE A 177 13.14 -11.80 -10.05
CA PHE A 177 14.02 -12.85 -9.52
C PHE A 177 14.45 -13.88 -10.58
N LYS A 178 13.67 -14.06 -11.65
CA LYS A 178 14.03 -14.97 -12.74
C LYS A 178 15.15 -14.39 -13.60
N VAL A 179 15.22 -13.06 -13.64
CA VAL A 179 16.23 -12.33 -14.44
C VAL A 179 17.47 -12.06 -13.62
N ILE A 180 17.30 -11.77 -12.33
CA ILE A 180 18.40 -11.51 -11.41
C ILE A 180 18.81 -12.81 -10.73
N THR A 181 19.94 -13.35 -11.12
CA THR A 181 20.51 -14.55 -10.50
C THR A 181 21.20 -14.19 -9.19
N GLY A 182 20.81 -14.85 -8.09
CA GLY A 182 21.40 -14.65 -6.77
C GLY A 182 20.50 -13.88 -5.81
N SER A 183 21.08 -13.34 -4.75
CA SER A 183 20.40 -12.52 -3.76
C SER A 183 21.04 -11.13 -3.72
N PRO A 184 20.73 -10.25 -4.69
CA PRO A 184 21.36 -8.95 -4.75
C PRO A 184 20.95 -8.12 -3.52
N SER A 185 21.91 -7.36 -3.00
CA SER A 185 21.66 -6.32 -2.02
C SER A 185 20.89 -5.15 -2.65
N LEU A 186 20.24 -4.35 -1.83
CA LEU A 186 19.53 -3.15 -2.34
C LEU A 186 20.49 -2.17 -3.04
N SER A 187 21.74 -2.05 -2.54
CA SER A 187 22.76 -1.20 -3.16
C SER A 187 23.23 -1.70 -4.54
N GLU A 188 23.14 -3.00 -4.81
CA GLU A 188 23.51 -3.59 -6.11
C GLU A 188 22.42 -3.40 -7.16
N LEU A 189 21.16 -3.16 -6.76
CA LEU A 189 20.03 -2.99 -7.69
C LEU A 189 20.29 -1.92 -8.75
N LYS A 190 20.91 -0.81 -8.35
CA LYS A 190 21.24 0.28 -9.26
C LYS A 190 22.22 -0.15 -10.36
N THR A 191 23.23 -0.92 -9.98
CA THR A 191 24.21 -1.47 -10.94
C THR A 191 23.57 -2.50 -11.87
N ILE A 192 22.68 -3.33 -11.32
CA ILE A 192 21.95 -4.34 -12.10
C ILE A 192 20.98 -3.68 -13.08
N ALA A 193 20.24 -2.66 -12.61
CA ALA A 193 19.31 -1.92 -13.44
C ALA A 193 19.99 -1.23 -14.64
N GLN A 194 21.20 -0.76 -14.45
CA GLN A 194 22.00 -0.11 -15.50
C GLN A 194 22.73 -1.13 -16.40
N SER A 195 22.77 -2.41 -16.02
CA SER A 195 23.37 -3.44 -16.87
C SER A 195 22.46 -3.78 -18.05
N GLU A 196 23.05 -4.06 -19.23
CA GLU A 196 22.30 -4.44 -20.43
C GLU A 196 21.63 -5.84 -20.32
N ASN A 197 21.76 -6.50 -19.17
CA ASN A 197 21.32 -7.88 -18.98
C ASN A 197 19.83 -8.03 -18.63
N ILE A 198 19.09 -6.93 -18.49
CA ILE A 198 17.63 -6.99 -18.34
C ILE A 198 17.03 -7.08 -19.74
N SER A 199 16.67 -8.28 -20.17
CA SER A 199 16.01 -8.51 -21.47
C SER A 199 14.58 -7.97 -21.47
N ASP A 200 14.12 -7.56 -22.65
CA ASP A 200 12.75 -7.10 -22.90
C ASP A 200 11.68 -8.16 -22.58
#